data_12833979862a5c83cecd7a2c373d0877
#
_entry.id   12833979862a5c83cecd7a2c373d0877
#
_cell.length_a   1.000
_cell.length_b   1.000
_cell.length_c   1.000
_cell.angle_alpha   90.00
_cell.angle_beta   90.00
_cell.angle_gamma   90.00
#
_symmetry.space_group_name_H-M   'P 1'
#
loop_
_entity.id
_entity.type
_entity.pdbx_description
1 polymer ?
#
loop_
_entity_poly.entity_id
_entity_poly.type
_entity_poly.pdbx_seq_one_letter_code
_entity_poly.pdbx_strand_id
1 'polypeptide(L)'
;MDNTLRLQYLEAMGIDVWLPRASVLVEQPPAFEESLDPTEAETRISATDNWDVLKADVAGCTKCALCATRSKTVFGSGNQQADWMLVGEAPGQQEDEQGLPFVGSAGLLLTEMLRAIGLTREEVFMTNVLKCNPPDNRDPHVNEVESCYAYLQRQQQLIKPKIIVALGRIAAQTLLKTDEPLSGLRGKVHTFNDTPVVVIYHPAYLLRFLPQKREAWLDLKYAIHTFKNNEG
;
A
#
# COMPACT_ATOMS: atom_id res chain seq x y z
N MET A 1 -26.51 9.71 25.24
CA MET A 1 -26.35 11.15 24.94
C MET A 1 -26.84 11.32 23.51
N ASP A 2 -27.79 12.19 23.28
CA ASP A 2 -28.38 12.39 21.94
C ASP A 2 -27.32 12.94 20.98
N ASN A 3 -27.24 12.37 19.77
CA ASN A 3 -26.25 12.73 18.75
C ASN A 3 -26.40 14.21 18.33
N THR A 4 -27.61 14.73 18.35
CA THR A 4 -27.92 16.13 18.02
C THR A 4 -27.28 17.10 19.05
N LEU A 5 -27.39 16.78 20.33
CA LEU A 5 -26.80 17.59 21.40
C LEU A 5 -25.26 17.59 21.34
N ARG A 6 -24.66 16.45 20.98
CA ARG A 6 -23.21 16.33 20.77
C ARG A 6 -22.71 17.21 19.62
N LEU A 7 -23.44 17.27 18.53
CA LEU A 7 -23.10 18.10 17.37
C LEU A 7 -23.17 19.59 17.71
N GLN A 8 -24.19 20.03 18.46
CA GLN A 8 -24.31 21.42 18.92
C GLN A 8 -23.13 21.85 19.83
N TYR A 9 -22.66 20.98 20.71
CA TYR A 9 -21.48 21.28 21.54
C TYR A 9 -20.19 21.39 20.74
N LEU A 10 -20.01 20.53 19.72
CA LEU A 10 -18.83 20.58 18.86
C LEU A 10 -18.81 21.85 18.01
N GLU A 11 -19.96 22.27 17.49
CA GLU A 11 -20.11 23.52 16.74
C GLU A 11 -19.87 24.75 17.60
N ALA A 12 -20.40 24.76 18.84
CA ALA A 12 -20.15 25.84 19.82
C ALA A 12 -18.68 25.96 20.22
N MET A 13 -17.90 24.87 20.13
CA MET A 13 -16.45 24.85 20.36
C MET A 13 -15.61 25.16 19.10
N GLY A 14 -16.24 25.51 17.98
CA GLY A 14 -15.57 25.79 16.71
C GLY A 14 -14.92 24.56 16.06
N ILE A 15 -15.43 23.36 16.35
CA ILE A 15 -14.95 22.10 15.77
C ILE A 15 -15.86 21.70 14.61
N ASP A 16 -15.34 21.73 13.39
CA ASP A 16 -16.06 21.28 12.21
C ASP A 16 -16.29 19.77 12.24
N VAL A 17 -17.55 19.34 12.22
CA VAL A 17 -17.94 17.93 12.22
C VAL A 17 -18.31 17.50 10.82
N TRP A 18 -17.60 16.52 10.30
CA TRP A 18 -17.90 15.91 9.02
C TRP A 18 -19.03 14.90 9.16
N LEU A 19 -20.17 15.18 8.54
CA LEU A 19 -21.32 14.27 8.46
C LEU A 19 -21.28 13.51 7.13
N PRO A 20 -21.63 12.20 7.11
CA PRO A 20 -21.77 11.48 5.85
C PRO A 20 -22.86 12.09 4.99
N ARG A 21 -22.54 12.32 3.71
CA ARG A 21 -23.54 12.79 2.73
C ARG A 21 -24.58 11.70 2.52
N ALA A 22 -25.85 11.99 2.69
CA ALA A 22 -26.93 11.06 2.36
C ALA A 22 -26.84 10.66 0.87
N SER A 23 -26.85 9.35 0.62
CA SER A 23 -26.81 8.79 -0.74
C SER A 23 -28.06 9.23 -1.51
N VAL A 24 -27.88 10.05 -2.52
CA VAL A 24 -28.93 10.31 -3.51
C VAL A 24 -28.97 9.11 -4.44
N LEU A 25 -30.10 8.41 -4.49
CA LEU A 25 -30.35 7.36 -5.48
C LEU A 25 -30.40 8.02 -6.87
N VAL A 26 -29.35 7.77 -7.67
CA VAL A 26 -29.33 8.15 -9.08
C VAL A 26 -29.93 6.99 -9.86
N GLU A 27 -31.08 7.24 -10.52
CA GLU A 27 -31.69 6.32 -11.50
C GLU A 27 -30.69 6.06 -12.66
N GLN A 28 -30.49 4.79 -12.99
CA GLN A 28 -29.65 4.37 -14.11
C GLN A 28 -30.31 4.68 -15.45
N PRO A 29 -29.62 5.29 -16.41
CA PRO A 29 -30.07 5.34 -17.80
C PRO A 29 -29.92 3.97 -18.50
N PRO A 30 -30.73 3.67 -19.54
CA PRO A 30 -30.78 2.36 -20.19
C PRO A 30 -29.49 2.02 -20.96
N ALA A 31 -29.18 0.72 -20.95
CA ALA A 31 -28.02 0.15 -21.61
C ALA A 31 -28.01 0.39 -23.13
N PHE A 32 -26.91 0.91 -23.65
CA PHE A 32 -26.59 0.88 -25.07
C PHE A 32 -25.75 -0.38 -25.34
N GLU A 33 -26.26 -1.26 -26.18
CA GLU A 33 -25.48 -2.35 -26.76
C GLU A 33 -24.59 -1.76 -27.89
N GLU A 34 -23.29 -1.76 -27.68
CA GLU A 34 -22.31 -1.42 -28.73
C GLU A 34 -21.51 -2.68 -29.08
N SER A 35 -21.57 -3.03 -30.36
CA SER A 35 -20.96 -4.19 -30.96
C SER A 35 -19.43 -4.08 -30.92
N LEU A 36 -18.78 -5.07 -30.33
CA LEU A 36 -17.32 -5.19 -30.27
C LEU A 36 -16.76 -5.76 -31.56
N ASP A 37 -15.93 -4.98 -32.24
CA ASP A 37 -14.97 -5.49 -33.23
C ASP A 37 -13.76 -6.11 -32.50
N PRO A 38 -13.33 -7.32 -32.85
CA PRO A 38 -12.23 -7.98 -32.16
C PRO A 38 -10.91 -7.74 -32.89
N THR A 39 -10.20 -6.65 -32.62
CA THR A 39 -8.79 -6.55 -33.05
C THR A 39 -8.02 -5.54 -32.19
N GLU A 40 -7.64 -5.89 -30.97
CA GLU A 40 -6.44 -5.37 -30.33
C GLU A 40 -5.77 -6.49 -29.54
N ALA A 41 -4.50 -6.70 -29.87
CA ALA A 41 -3.68 -7.77 -29.31
C ALA A 41 -3.45 -7.52 -27.81
N GLU A 42 -4.26 -8.14 -26.96
CA GLU A 42 -3.93 -8.31 -25.53
C GLU A 42 -2.58 -9.03 -25.44
N THR A 43 -1.60 -8.34 -24.90
CA THR A 43 -0.34 -8.94 -24.47
C THR A 43 -0.69 -10.01 -23.44
N ARG A 44 -0.80 -11.25 -23.88
CA ARG A 44 -1.12 -12.40 -23.03
C ARG A 44 -0.07 -12.49 -21.92
N ILE A 45 -0.47 -12.12 -20.71
CA ILE A 45 0.22 -12.56 -19.50
C ILE A 45 0.27 -14.08 -19.63
N SER A 46 1.47 -14.66 -19.63
CA SER A 46 1.62 -16.10 -19.80
C SER A 46 0.75 -16.82 -18.75
N ALA A 47 0.14 -17.94 -19.10
CA ALA A 47 -0.72 -18.74 -18.21
C ALA A 47 -0.02 -19.21 -16.91
N THR A 48 1.24 -18.84 -16.71
CA THR A 48 2.09 -19.12 -15.55
C THR A 48 2.09 -18.02 -14.49
N ASP A 49 1.51 -16.83 -14.75
CA ASP A 49 1.57 -15.71 -13.82
C ASP A 49 0.21 -15.48 -13.14
N ASN A 50 -0.15 -16.38 -12.24
CA ASN A 50 -1.30 -16.25 -11.38
C ASN A 50 -0.87 -16.13 -9.89
N TRP A 51 -1.80 -15.72 -9.04
CA TRP A 51 -1.56 -15.52 -7.61
C TRP A 51 -1.04 -16.78 -6.89
N ASP A 52 -1.55 -17.96 -7.24
CA ASP A 52 -1.20 -19.20 -6.56
C ASP A 52 0.23 -19.62 -6.89
N VAL A 53 0.63 -19.48 -8.16
CA VAL A 53 2.02 -19.71 -8.59
C VAL A 53 2.96 -18.72 -7.91
N LEU A 54 2.61 -17.42 -7.89
CA LEU A 54 3.45 -16.42 -7.24
C LEU A 54 3.57 -16.64 -5.74
N LYS A 55 2.49 -17.04 -5.05
CA LYS A 55 2.53 -17.39 -3.63
C LYS A 55 3.42 -18.60 -3.37
N ALA A 56 3.32 -19.65 -4.20
CA ALA A 56 4.16 -20.83 -4.08
C ALA A 56 5.64 -20.49 -4.30
N ASP A 57 5.96 -19.68 -5.31
CA ASP A 57 7.32 -19.22 -5.59
C ASP A 57 7.92 -18.45 -4.42
N VAL A 58 7.14 -17.58 -3.78
CA VAL A 58 7.59 -16.82 -2.60
C VAL A 58 7.77 -17.76 -1.40
N ALA A 59 6.83 -18.67 -1.16
CA ALA A 59 6.89 -19.60 -0.04
C ALA A 59 8.13 -20.51 -0.08
N GLY A 60 8.46 -21.02 -1.28
CA GLY A 60 9.63 -21.87 -1.52
C GLY A 60 10.93 -21.13 -1.84
N CYS A 61 10.95 -19.79 -1.77
CA CYS A 61 12.10 -19.00 -2.23
C CYS A 61 13.37 -19.24 -1.42
N THR A 62 14.49 -19.45 -2.12
CA THR A 62 15.84 -19.61 -1.55
C THR A 62 16.88 -18.69 -2.21
N LYS A 63 16.46 -17.57 -2.83
CA LYS A 63 17.29 -16.71 -3.66
C LYS A 63 18.31 -15.86 -2.88
N CYS A 64 18.17 -15.71 -1.57
CA CYS A 64 19.11 -14.95 -0.72
C CYS A 64 19.24 -15.59 0.65
N ALA A 65 20.22 -15.14 1.44
CA ALA A 65 20.54 -15.69 2.75
C ALA A 65 19.40 -15.64 3.77
N LEU A 66 18.43 -14.74 3.61
CA LEU A 66 17.28 -14.61 4.52
C LEU A 66 16.41 -15.86 4.57
N CYS A 67 16.49 -16.75 3.59
CA CYS A 67 15.75 -18.02 3.61
C CYS A 67 16.20 -18.95 4.75
N ALA A 68 17.41 -18.80 5.26
CA ALA A 68 17.95 -19.62 6.33
C ALA A 68 17.53 -19.15 7.73
N THR A 69 17.13 -17.89 7.89
CA THR A 69 16.83 -17.28 9.20
C THR A 69 15.35 -16.96 9.41
N ARG A 70 14.56 -16.87 8.35
CA ARG A 70 13.13 -16.59 8.46
C ARG A 70 12.37 -17.76 9.09
N SER A 71 11.30 -17.45 9.82
CA SER A 71 10.31 -18.45 10.25
C SER A 71 9.29 -18.73 9.14
N LYS A 72 8.77 -17.66 8.54
CA LYS A 72 7.84 -17.71 7.40
C LYS A 72 8.15 -16.64 6.37
N THR A 73 7.70 -16.87 5.15
CA THR A 73 7.64 -15.78 4.17
C THR A 73 6.39 -14.93 4.40
N VAL A 74 6.50 -13.62 4.18
CA VAL A 74 5.40 -12.67 4.26
C VAL A 74 5.09 -12.19 2.84
N PHE A 75 4.12 -12.86 2.23
CA PHE A 75 3.76 -12.60 0.84
C PHE A 75 3.13 -11.22 0.65
N GLY A 76 2.19 -10.88 1.48
CA GLY A 76 1.30 -9.74 1.41
C GLY A 76 -0.11 -10.13 1.81
N SER A 77 -0.99 -9.16 2.02
CA SER A 77 -2.39 -9.38 2.40
C SER A 77 -3.29 -8.24 1.92
N GLY A 78 -4.58 -8.52 1.85
CA GLY A 78 -5.62 -7.59 1.44
C GLY A 78 -6.26 -7.97 0.12
N ASN A 79 -6.88 -7.01 -0.56
CA ASN A 79 -7.62 -7.22 -1.79
C ASN A 79 -6.66 -7.39 -2.99
N GLN A 80 -6.79 -8.50 -3.70
CA GLN A 80 -6.00 -8.78 -4.91
C GLN A 80 -6.40 -7.93 -6.12
N GLN A 81 -7.50 -7.19 -6.02
CA GLN A 81 -8.00 -6.25 -7.03
C GLN A 81 -8.05 -4.83 -6.43
N ALA A 82 -7.16 -4.52 -5.49
CA ALA A 82 -7.14 -3.24 -4.81
C ALA A 82 -6.70 -2.11 -5.74
N ASP A 83 -7.37 -0.98 -5.67
CA ASP A 83 -6.90 0.27 -6.30
C ASP A 83 -5.68 0.86 -5.59
N TRP A 84 -5.50 0.54 -4.29
CA TRP A 84 -4.41 1.02 -3.45
C TRP A 84 -3.46 -0.10 -3.08
N MET A 85 -2.19 0.05 -3.42
CA MET A 85 -1.12 -0.87 -3.00
C MET A 85 -0.15 -0.17 -2.05
N LEU A 86 0.01 -0.71 -0.85
CA LEU A 86 0.96 -0.19 0.14
C LEU A 86 2.20 -1.07 0.16
N VAL A 87 3.36 -0.46 0.01
CA VAL A 87 4.64 -1.17 -0.05
C VAL A 87 5.54 -0.68 1.08
N GLY A 88 5.82 -1.56 2.03
CA GLY A 88 6.82 -1.34 3.09
C GLY A 88 8.19 -1.89 2.72
N GLU A 89 9.10 -1.85 3.69
CA GLU A 89 10.49 -2.28 3.53
C GLU A 89 10.64 -3.80 3.64
N ALA A 90 10.39 -4.34 4.81
CA ALA A 90 10.58 -5.75 5.16
C ALA A 90 9.61 -6.18 6.28
N PRO A 91 9.32 -7.48 6.41
CA PRO A 91 8.64 -8.00 7.58
C PRO A 91 9.47 -7.78 8.86
N GLY A 92 8.80 -7.45 9.96
CA GLY A 92 9.37 -7.50 11.29
C GLY A 92 9.24 -8.89 11.90
N GLN A 93 9.68 -9.05 13.16
CA GLN A 93 9.63 -10.33 13.86
C GLN A 93 8.20 -10.90 13.97
N GLN A 94 7.22 -10.08 14.35
CA GLN A 94 5.83 -10.53 14.47
C GLN A 94 5.22 -10.95 13.13
N GLU A 95 5.57 -10.24 12.07
CA GLU A 95 5.19 -10.57 10.71
C GLU A 95 5.81 -11.90 10.25
N ASP A 96 7.08 -12.14 10.58
CA ASP A 96 7.79 -13.39 10.29
C ASP A 96 7.15 -14.59 11.01
N GLU A 97 6.78 -14.44 12.28
CA GLU A 97 6.11 -15.47 13.07
C GLU A 97 4.71 -15.80 12.53
N GLN A 98 3.95 -14.80 12.09
CA GLN A 98 2.57 -14.95 11.64
C GLN A 98 2.44 -15.24 10.14
N GLY A 99 3.41 -14.77 9.32
CA GLY A 99 3.35 -14.84 7.86
C GLY A 99 2.45 -13.76 7.22
N LEU A 100 2.07 -12.74 7.99
CA LEU A 100 1.19 -11.66 7.56
C LEU A 100 1.88 -10.29 7.68
N PRO A 101 1.70 -9.37 6.73
CA PRO A 101 2.31 -8.04 6.78
C PRO A 101 1.60 -7.11 7.77
N PHE A 102 2.35 -6.24 8.41
CA PHE A 102 1.83 -5.16 9.25
C PHE A 102 0.90 -5.64 10.38
N VAL A 103 1.32 -6.65 11.15
CA VAL A 103 0.59 -7.16 12.32
C VAL A 103 1.09 -6.57 13.63
N GLY A 104 2.32 -6.05 13.69
CA GLY A 104 2.89 -5.40 14.84
C GLY A 104 2.37 -3.98 15.09
N SER A 105 3.00 -3.27 16.04
CA SER A 105 2.61 -1.90 16.43
C SER A 105 2.61 -0.90 15.25
N ALA A 106 3.56 -1.05 14.32
CA ALA A 106 3.60 -0.27 13.08
C ALA A 106 2.36 -0.55 12.20
N GLY A 107 1.93 -1.80 12.14
CA GLY A 107 0.73 -2.22 11.43
C GLY A 107 -0.56 -1.70 12.04
N LEU A 108 -0.64 -1.65 13.39
CA LEU A 108 -1.78 -1.03 14.08
C LEU A 108 -1.88 0.46 13.74
N LEU A 109 -0.76 1.19 13.75
CA LEU A 109 -0.75 2.58 13.32
C LEU A 109 -1.15 2.72 11.84
N LEU A 110 -0.66 1.84 10.95
CA LEU A 110 -1.06 1.86 9.54
C LEU A 110 -2.57 1.66 9.38
N THR A 111 -3.18 0.79 10.17
CA THR A 111 -4.65 0.60 10.17
C THR A 111 -5.38 1.90 10.51
N GLU A 112 -4.93 2.63 11.53
CA GLU A 112 -5.52 3.92 11.90
C GLU A 112 -5.26 5.00 10.83
N MET A 113 -4.10 4.97 10.18
CA MET A 113 -3.80 5.86 9.05
C MET A 113 -4.74 5.60 7.86
N LEU A 114 -5.01 4.34 7.52
CA LEU A 114 -5.98 3.97 6.49
C LEU A 114 -7.39 4.42 6.88
N ARG A 115 -7.82 4.13 8.12
CA ARG A 115 -9.14 4.55 8.62
C ARG A 115 -9.33 6.07 8.54
N ALA A 116 -8.28 6.85 8.82
CA ALA A 116 -8.32 8.30 8.76
C ALA A 116 -8.57 8.85 7.34
N ILE A 117 -8.27 8.06 6.31
CA ILE A 117 -8.53 8.39 4.90
C ILE A 117 -9.75 7.65 4.31
N GLY A 118 -10.51 6.96 5.17
CA GLY A 118 -11.74 6.26 4.78
C GLY A 118 -11.52 4.90 4.14
N LEU A 119 -10.34 4.29 4.31
CA LEU A 119 -10.01 2.96 3.81
C LEU A 119 -9.89 1.93 4.94
N THR A 120 -10.17 0.67 4.62
CA THR A 120 -9.94 -0.49 5.49
C THR A 120 -8.76 -1.32 4.96
N ARG A 121 -8.28 -2.26 5.77
CA ARG A 121 -7.21 -3.19 5.35
C ARG A 121 -7.66 -4.13 4.23
N GLU A 122 -8.95 -4.43 4.18
CA GLU A 122 -9.59 -5.31 3.21
C GLU A 122 -9.77 -4.64 1.83
N GLU A 123 -9.74 -3.31 1.77
CA GLU A 123 -9.88 -2.54 0.53
C GLU A 123 -8.54 -2.27 -0.16
N VAL A 124 -7.43 -2.44 0.55
CA VAL A 124 -6.07 -2.21 0.04
C VAL A 124 -5.29 -3.51 -0.08
N PHE A 125 -4.19 -3.51 -0.83
CA PHE A 125 -3.20 -4.59 -0.78
C PHE A 125 -1.92 -4.09 -0.10
N MET A 126 -1.49 -4.80 0.93
CA MET A 126 -0.28 -4.47 1.70
C MET A 126 0.80 -5.51 1.47
N THR A 127 2.00 -5.07 1.18
CA THR A 127 3.18 -5.92 1.02
C THR A 127 4.45 -5.19 1.42
N ASN A 128 5.58 -5.86 1.29
CA ASN A 128 6.91 -5.29 1.50
C ASN A 128 7.81 -5.56 0.29
N VAL A 129 8.90 -4.81 0.16
CA VAL A 129 9.97 -5.07 -0.79
C VAL A 129 10.54 -6.46 -0.54
N LEU A 130 10.96 -6.75 0.70
CA LEU A 130 11.38 -8.10 1.10
C LEU A 130 10.19 -8.95 1.54
N LYS A 131 10.29 -10.26 1.29
CA LYS A 131 9.31 -11.25 1.74
C LYS A 131 9.78 -12.04 2.97
N CYS A 132 10.97 -11.72 3.48
CA CYS A 132 11.59 -12.36 4.64
C CYS A 132 12.08 -11.30 5.62
N ASN A 133 12.06 -11.60 6.92
CA ASN A 133 12.61 -10.72 7.96
C ASN A 133 14.14 -10.76 7.93
N PRO A 134 14.82 -9.59 7.80
CA PRO A 134 16.27 -9.51 8.09
C PRO A 134 16.54 -9.73 9.58
N PRO A 135 17.62 -10.47 9.95
CA PRO A 135 17.99 -10.68 11.35
C PRO A 135 18.07 -9.36 12.13
N ASP A 136 17.56 -9.36 13.35
CA ASP A 136 17.52 -8.20 14.26
C ASP A 136 16.78 -6.98 13.67
N ASN A 137 15.92 -7.19 12.68
CA ASN A 137 15.21 -6.14 11.93
C ASN A 137 16.17 -5.06 11.38
N ARG A 138 17.38 -5.45 10.95
CA ARG A 138 18.31 -4.54 10.27
C ARG A 138 17.77 -4.08 8.92
N ASP A 139 18.33 -3.00 8.41
CA ASP A 139 18.05 -2.59 7.03
C ASP A 139 18.41 -3.73 6.04
N PRO A 140 17.65 -3.91 4.97
CA PRO A 140 17.97 -4.85 3.90
C PRO A 140 19.31 -4.58 3.22
N HIS A 141 20.03 -5.63 2.87
CA HIS A 141 21.17 -5.52 1.97
C HIS A 141 20.72 -5.41 0.52
N VAL A 142 21.54 -4.75 -0.32
CA VAL A 142 21.21 -4.52 -1.74
C VAL A 142 20.89 -5.83 -2.48
N ASN A 143 21.72 -6.87 -2.28
CA ASN A 143 21.52 -8.18 -2.91
C ASN A 143 20.22 -8.89 -2.45
N GLU A 144 19.74 -8.62 -1.23
CA GLU A 144 18.46 -9.14 -0.73
C GLU A 144 17.29 -8.46 -1.43
N VAL A 145 17.39 -7.13 -1.58
CA VAL A 145 16.38 -6.33 -2.32
C VAL A 145 16.32 -6.78 -3.78
N GLU A 146 17.46 -6.88 -4.46
CA GLU A 146 17.53 -7.34 -5.86
C GLU A 146 16.92 -8.72 -6.05
N SER A 147 17.22 -9.66 -5.15
CA SER A 147 16.68 -11.03 -5.19
C SER A 147 15.15 -11.10 -5.00
N CYS A 148 14.60 -10.16 -4.22
CA CYS A 148 13.17 -10.10 -3.91
C CYS A 148 12.35 -9.24 -4.89
N TYR A 149 12.99 -8.31 -5.61
CA TYR A 149 12.34 -7.28 -6.42
C TYR A 149 11.37 -7.83 -7.46
N ALA A 150 11.72 -8.94 -8.12
CA ALA A 150 10.88 -9.57 -9.12
C ALA A 150 9.50 -10.00 -8.57
N TYR A 151 9.42 -10.41 -7.29
CA TYR A 151 8.14 -10.75 -6.68
C TYR A 151 7.24 -9.52 -6.48
N LEU A 152 7.83 -8.38 -6.10
CA LEU A 152 7.10 -7.12 -5.96
C LEU A 152 6.55 -6.65 -7.33
N GLN A 153 7.37 -6.74 -8.39
CA GLN A 153 6.94 -6.38 -9.73
C GLN A 153 5.76 -7.26 -10.20
N ARG A 154 5.85 -8.59 -10.01
CA ARG A 154 4.75 -9.50 -10.34
C ARG A 154 3.48 -9.22 -9.54
N GLN A 155 3.58 -8.88 -8.26
CA GLN A 155 2.44 -8.47 -7.46
C GLN A 155 1.77 -7.21 -8.03
N GLN A 156 2.56 -6.19 -8.38
CA GLN A 156 2.03 -4.96 -8.98
C GLN A 156 1.34 -5.22 -10.33
N GLN A 157 1.93 -6.09 -11.17
CA GLN A 157 1.36 -6.47 -12.47
C GLN A 157 0.03 -7.23 -12.33
N LEU A 158 -0.10 -8.08 -11.29
CA LEU A 158 -1.32 -8.83 -11.03
C LEU A 158 -2.43 -7.97 -10.41
N ILE A 159 -2.07 -7.04 -9.52
CA ILE A 159 -3.03 -6.13 -8.86
C ILE A 159 -3.48 -5.02 -9.82
N LYS A 160 -2.53 -4.45 -10.58
CA LYS A 160 -2.72 -3.26 -11.44
C LYS A 160 -3.32 -2.09 -10.64
N PRO A 161 -2.69 -1.69 -9.51
CA PRO A 161 -3.26 -0.67 -8.66
C PRO A 161 -3.29 0.68 -9.37
N LYS A 162 -4.25 1.54 -9.02
CA LYS A 162 -4.31 2.93 -9.51
C LYS A 162 -3.31 3.84 -8.77
N ILE A 163 -2.88 3.45 -7.57
CA ILE A 163 -1.90 4.18 -6.79
C ILE A 163 -1.06 3.23 -5.92
N ILE A 164 0.23 3.53 -5.80
CA ILE A 164 1.13 2.88 -4.85
C ILE A 164 1.52 3.88 -3.76
N VAL A 165 1.46 3.46 -2.50
CA VAL A 165 1.96 4.22 -1.37
C VAL A 165 3.23 3.56 -0.85
N ALA A 166 4.38 4.20 -1.04
CA ALA A 166 5.66 3.74 -0.54
C ALA A 166 5.86 4.18 0.91
N LEU A 167 5.96 3.21 1.82
CA LEU A 167 6.10 3.41 3.25
C LEU A 167 7.58 3.45 3.65
N GLY A 168 8.13 4.65 3.77
CA GLY A 168 9.50 4.87 4.21
C GLY A 168 10.56 4.87 3.10
N ARG A 169 11.81 5.09 3.52
CA ARG A 169 12.95 5.33 2.64
C ARG A 169 13.25 4.15 1.71
N ILE A 170 13.40 2.96 2.26
CA ILE A 170 13.85 1.79 1.49
C ILE A 170 12.81 1.36 0.44
N ALA A 171 11.52 1.38 0.81
CA ALA A 171 10.44 1.11 -0.14
C ALA A 171 10.45 2.13 -1.29
N ALA A 172 10.55 3.42 -0.97
CA ALA A 172 10.59 4.48 -1.95
C ALA A 172 11.81 4.38 -2.88
N GLN A 173 13.01 4.24 -2.32
CA GLN A 173 14.27 4.12 -3.08
C GLN A 173 14.26 2.90 -4.00
N THR A 174 13.73 1.76 -3.51
CA THR A 174 13.62 0.53 -4.32
C THR A 174 12.66 0.69 -5.49
N LEU A 175 11.47 1.24 -5.25
CA LEU A 175 10.47 1.43 -6.31
C LEU A 175 10.95 2.44 -7.35
N LEU A 176 11.58 3.52 -6.92
CA LEU A 176 11.99 4.64 -7.78
C LEU A 176 13.40 4.49 -8.34
N LYS A 177 14.15 3.44 -7.92
CA LYS A 177 15.54 3.19 -8.30
C LYS A 177 16.43 4.42 -8.12
N THR A 178 16.39 5.02 -6.93
CA THR A 178 17.12 6.25 -6.57
C THR A 178 17.72 6.13 -5.17
N ASP A 179 18.79 6.88 -4.90
CA ASP A 179 19.38 7.04 -3.58
C ASP A 179 18.96 8.35 -2.89
N GLU A 180 18.00 9.07 -3.49
CA GLU A 180 17.51 10.34 -2.94
C GLU A 180 16.95 10.15 -1.52
N PRO A 181 17.24 11.06 -0.58
CA PRO A 181 16.72 10.97 0.78
C PRO A 181 15.19 11.12 0.79
N LEU A 182 14.54 10.48 1.78
CA LEU A 182 13.08 10.44 1.92
C LEU A 182 12.45 11.86 1.86
N SER A 183 13.10 12.86 2.44
CA SER A 183 12.64 14.24 2.43
C SER A 183 12.51 14.84 1.03
N GLY A 184 13.35 14.44 0.11
CA GLY A 184 13.29 14.87 -1.28
C GLY A 184 12.25 14.12 -2.12
N LEU A 185 11.88 12.91 -1.69
CA LEU A 185 10.90 12.06 -2.38
C LEU A 185 9.44 12.34 -1.96
N ARG A 186 9.22 12.89 -0.75
CA ARG A 186 7.88 13.22 -0.25
C ARG A 186 7.29 14.45 -0.90
N GLY A 187 5.96 14.57 -0.89
CA GLY A 187 5.22 15.73 -1.42
C GLY A 187 5.23 15.84 -2.94
N LYS A 188 5.62 14.79 -3.64
CA LYS A 188 5.65 14.68 -5.10
C LYS A 188 4.95 13.40 -5.54
N VAL A 189 4.44 13.37 -6.77
CA VAL A 189 4.03 12.13 -7.45
C VAL A 189 5.23 11.62 -8.24
N HIS A 190 5.53 10.36 -8.05
CA HIS A 190 6.48 9.58 -8.84
C HIS A 190 5.74 8.52 -9.64
N THR A 191 6.46 7.71 -10.41
CA THR A 191 5.86 6.65 -11.23
C THR A 191 6.66 5.36 -11.10
N PHE A 192 5.96 4.24 -10.98
CA PHE A 192 6.50 2.90 -11.00
C PHE A 192 5.69 2.04 -11.98
N ASN A 193 6.28 1.63 -13.11
CA ASN A 193 5.58 0.90 -14.19
C ASN A 193 4.21 1.54 -14.52
N ASP A 194 4.21 2.82 -14.87
CA ASP A 194 3.04 3.64 -15.20
C ASP A 194 2.03 3.88 -14.06
N THR A 195 2.26 3.30 -12.89
CA THR A 195 1.43 3.53 -11.71
C THR A 195 1.98 4.69 -10.87
N PRO A 196 1.15 5.67 -10.48
CA PRO A 196 1.55 6.76 -9.60
C PRO A 196 2.01 6.24 -8.23
N VAL A 197 3.11 6.81 -7.73
CA VAL A 197 3.69 6.48 -6.42
C VAL A 197 3.73 7.74 -5.57
N VAL A 198 3.16 7.64 -4.36
CA VAL A 198 3.29 8.66 -3.32
C VAL A 198 4.12 8.09 -2.17
N VAL A 199 5.08 8.87 -1.70
CA VAL A 199 6.01 8.46 -0.64
C VAL A 199 5.59 9.08 0.68
N ILE A 200 5.50 8.25 1.72
CA ILE A 200 5.17 8.70 3.09
C ILE A 200 6.17 8.14 4.10
N TYR A 201 6.17 8.68 5.31
CA TYR A 201 6.94 8.11 6.42
C TYR A 201 6.46 6.70 6.77
N HIS A 202 7.41 5.81 7.09
CA HIS A 202 7.08 4.48 7.59
C HIS A 202 6.38 4.56 8.95
N PRO A 203 5.31 3.79 9.21
CA PRO A 203 4.60 3.83 10.50
C PRO A 203 5.50 3.57 11.71
N ALA A 204 6.48 2.66 11.62
CA ALA A 204 7.44 2.42 12.68
C ALA A 204 8.30 3.67 13.03
N TYR A 205 8.61 4.52 12.04
CA TYR A 205 9.27 5.79 12.28
C TYR A 205 8.36 6.77 13.05
N LEU A 206 7.08 6.83 12.67
CA LEU A 206 6.10 7.71 13.32
C LEU A 206 5.78 7.34 14.77
N LEU A 207 6.00 6.08 15.17
CA LEU A 207 5.90 5.65 16.55
C LEU A 207 7.06 6.19 17.41
N ARG A 208 8.24 6.40 16.82
CA ARG A 208 9.44 6.94 17.50
C ARG A 208 9.48 8.47 17.44
N PHE A 209 8.96 9.08 16.37
CA PHE A 209 9.00 10.52 16.10
C PHE A 209 7.59 11.08 15.93
N LEU A 210 6.87 11.22 17.04
CA LEU A 210 5.46 11.60 17.05
C LEU A 210 5.12 12.91 16.32
N PRO A 211 5.95 13.99 16.36
CA PRO A 211 5.67 15.22 15.61
C PRO A 211 5.56 15.00 14.10
N GLN A 212 6.22 13.98 13.54
CA GLN A 212 6.19 13.67 12.11
C GLN A 212 4.84 13.08 11.64
N LYS A 213 3.93 12.75 12.56
CA LYS A 213 2.57 12.32 12.20
C LYS A 213 1.79 13.40 11.44
N ARG A 214 2.05 14.69 11.73
CA ARG A 214 1.46 15.79 10.98
C ARG A 214 1.89 15.76 9.51
N GLU A 215 3.18 15.55 9.27
CA GLU A 215 3.72 15.45 7.92
C GLU A 215 3.19 14.23 7.17
N ALA A 216 3.12 13.07 7.85
CA ALA A 216 2.51 11.86 7.28
C ALA A 216 1.03 12.06 6.92
N TRP A 217 0.30 12.85 7.70
CA TRP A 217 -1.08 13.22 7.38
C TRP A 217 -1.18 14.09 6.12
N LEU A 218 -0.25 15.02 5.92
CA LEU A 218 -0.18 15.80 4.68
C LEU A 218 0.10 14.90 3.47
N ASP A 219 1.02 13.96 3.61
CA ASP A 219 1.32 12.98 2.55
C ASP A 219 0.12 12.09 2.21
N LEU A 220 -0.64 11.62 3.22
CA LEU A 220 -1.85 10.83 2.99
C LEU A 220 -2.94 11.63 2.26
N LYS A 221 -3.14 12.90 2.62
CA LYS A 221 -4.05 13.79 1.89
C LYS A 221 -3.60 13.99 0.44
N TYR A 222 -2.29 14.08 0.23
CA TYR A 222 -1.72 14.18 -1.10
C TYR A 222 -1.94 12.91 -1.92
N ALA A 223 -1.82 11.73 -1.30
CA ALA A 223 -2.13 10.45 -1.94
C ALA A 223 -3.60 10.36 -2.37
N ILE A 224 -4.56 10.79 -1.51
CA ILE A 224 -5.98 10.86 -1.86
C ILE A 224 -6.21 11.78 -3.06
N HIS A 225 -5.57 12.96 -3.06
CA HIS A 225 -5.70 13.91 -4.17
C HIS A 225 -5.17 13.32 -5.47
N THR A 226 -4.00 12.70 -5.42
CA THR A 226 -3.39 12.00 -6.57
C THR A 226 -4.30 10.90 -7.11
N PHE A 227 -4.86 10.08 -6.22
CA PHE A 227 -5.77 9.01 -6.58
C PHE A 227 -7.01 9.54 -7.33
N LYS A 228 -7.68 10.56 -6.77
CA LYS A 228 -8.87 11.16 -7.38
C LYS A 228 -8.62 11.80 -8.75
N ASN A 229 -7.43 12.37 -8.95
CA ASN A 229 -7.08 12.99 -10.24
C ASN A 229 -6.75 11.96 -11.34
N ASN A 230 -6.51 10.71 -10.97
CA ASN A 230 -6.27 9.62 -11.94
C ASN A 230 -7.55 8.83 -12.28
N GLU A 231 -8.68 9.13 -11.66
CA GLU A 231 -9.99 8.52 -12.00
C GLU A 231 -10.75 9.27 -13.08
N GLY A 232 -10.23 10.37 -13.58
CA GLY A 232 -10.77 11.21 -14.67
C GLY A 232 -9.94 11.10 -15.91
#